data_53e878aab187c798b8bf01e256360e0b
#
_entry.id   53e878aab187c798b8bf01e256360e0b
#
_cell.length_a   1.000
_cell.length_b   1.000
_cell.length_c   1.000
_cell.angle_alpha   90.00
_cell.angle_beta   90.00
_cell.angle_gamma   90.00
#
_symmetry.space_group_name_H-M   'P 1'
#
loop_
_entity.id
_entity.type
_entity.pdbx_description
1 polymer ?
#
loop_
_entity_poly.entity_id
_entity_poly.type
_entity_poly.pdbx_seq_one_letter_code
_entity_poly.pdbx_strand_id
1 'polypeptide(L)'
;MSLKNWKDNGWIREHRTSRQETTNLFAIVERDLSDAASTQLSADWRFGIAYNAALKLCTILLFAQGYRPEKSLAHFRTIQSLPLILGESKKADADYLDICRIKRNTVEYDMAGAATPADAEELIGFTRELLADVRAWLASHRPELL
;
A
#
# COMPACT_ATOMS: atom_id res chain seq x y z
N MET A 1 -8.38 16.60 8.49
CA MET A 1 -9.01 15.42 9.08
C MET A 1 -7.97 14.53 9.75
N SER A 2 -8.40 13.70 10.67
CA SER A 2 -7.55 12.75 11.37
C SER A 2 -8.11 11.33 11.21
N LEU A 3 -7.32 10.32 11.60
CA LEU A 3 -7.81 8.94 11.61
C LEU A 3 -8.99 8.76 12.59
N LYS A 4 -8.99 9.50 13.69
CA LYS A 4 -10.13 9.47 14.62
C LYS A 4 -11.40 9.99 13.95
N ASN A 5 -11.31 11.06 13.17
CA ASN A 5 -12.45 11.56 12.39
C ASN A 5 -12.96 10.49 11.42
N TRP A 6 -12.06 9.77 10.77
CA TRP A 6 -12.42 8.71 9.85
C TRP A 6 -13.14 7.56 10.56
N LYS A 7 -12.69 7.21 11.77
CA LYS A 7 -13.39 6.23 12.59
C LYS A 7 -14.79 6.69 12.94
N ASP A 8 -14.93 7.94 13.37
CA ASP A 8 -16.22 8.52 13.73
C ASP A 8 -17.17 8.55 12.53
N ASN A 9 -16.63 8.73 11.33
CA ASN A 9 -17.40 8.70 10.08
C ASN A 9 -17.75 7.26 9.62
N GLY A 10 -17.24 6.23 10.28
CA GLY A 10 -17.48 4.84 9.89
C GLY A 10 -16.65 4.39 8.69
N TRP A 11 -15.59 5.11 8.33
CA TRP A 11 -14.73 4.76 7.19
C TRP A 11 -13.66 3.74 7.55
N ILE A 12 -13.23 3.75 8.79
CA ILE A 12 -12.29 2.79 9.38
C ILE A 12 -12.84 2.35 10.74
N ARG A 13 -12.32 1.23 11.22
CA ARG A 13 -12.69 0.69 12.54
C ARG A 13 -11.43 0.29 13.31
N GLU A 14 -11.57 0.08 14.61
CA GLU A 14 -10.46 -0.33 15.44
C GLU A 14 -9.93 -1.70 15.02
N HIS A 15 -8.61 -1.85 15.08
CA HIS A 15 -7.91 -3.09 14.79
C HIS A 15 -6.71 -3.21 15.72
N ARG A 16 -6.55 -4.36 16.34
CA ARG A 16 -5.40 -4.65 17.16
C ARG A 16 -4.42 -5.51 16.36
N THR A 17 -3.31 -4.91 15.94
CA THR A 17 -2.26 -5.62 15.23
C THR A 17 -1.28 -6.30 16.18
N SER A 18 -0.40 -7.11 15.62
CA SER A 18 0.64 -7.83 16.34
C SER A 18 1.92 -7.85 15.51
N ARG A 19 3.03 -8.17 16.15
CA ARG A 19 4.31 -8.38 15.45
C ARG A 19 4.16 -9.49 14.40
N GLN A 20 3.45 -10.56 14.72
CA GLN A 20 3.24 -11.67 13.80
C GLN A 20 2.47 -11.23 12.55
N GLU A 21 1.41 -10.46 12.71
CA GLU A 21 0.65 -9.93 11.57
C GLU A 21 1.51 -9.00 10.72
N THR A 22 2.27 -8.13 11.35
CA THR A 22 3.19 -7.20 10.66
C THR A 22 4.25 -7.97 9.89
N THR A 23 4.86 -8.98 10.51
CA THR A 23 5.86 -9.84 9.86
C THR A 23 5.27 -10.55 8.64
N ASN A 24 4.05 -11.07 8.76
CA ASN A 24 3.38 -11.74 7.65
C ASN A 24 3.11 -10.78 6.49
N LEU A 25 2.70 -9.55 6.78
CA LEU A 25 2.45 -8.54 5.75
C LEU A 25 3.75 -8.11 5.05
N PHE A 26 4.85 -7.92 5.79
CA PHE A 26 6.15 -7.63 5.18
C PHE A 26 6.63 -8.79 4.30
N ALA A 27 6.38 -10.03 4.70
CA ALA A 27 6.75 -11.20 3.88
C ALA A 27 6.00 -11.18 2.52
N ILE A 28 4.74 -10.78 2.52
CA ILE A 28 3.97 -10.60 1.28
C ILE A 28 4.59 -9.50 0.43
N VAL A 29 4.94 -8.37 1.03
CA VAL A 29 5.57 -7.24 0.31
C VAL A 29 6.86 -7.68 -0.37
N GLU A 30 7.74 -8.37 0.35
CA GLU A 30 9.03 -8.82 -0.18
C GLU A 30 8.87 -9.87 -1.28
N ARG A 31 7.95 -10.82 -1.10
CA ARG A 31 7.62 -11.80 -2.14
C ARG A 31 7.13 -11.11 -3.40
N ASP A 32 6.19 -10.18 -3.24
CA ASP A 32 5.58 -9.50 -4.38
C ASP A 32 6.57 -8.58 -5.10
N LEU A 33 7.45 -7.90 -4.38
CA LEU A 33 8.50 -7.11 -5.02
C LEU A 33 9.47 -7.99 -5.82
N SER A 34 9.83 -9.15 -5.28
CA SER A 34 10.68 -10.12 -5.98
C SER A 34 9.99 -10.62 -7.26
N ASP A 35 8.71 -10.99 -7.14
CA ASP A 35 7.93 -11.49 -8.29
C ASP A 35 7.74 -10.41 -9.35
N ALA A 36 7.41 -9.18 -8.94
CA ALA A 36 7.22 -8.07 -9.86
C ALA A 36 8.48 -7.71 -10.65
N ALA A 37 9.65 -7.98 -10.10
CA ALA A 37 10.92 -7.73 -10.77
C ALA A 37 11.19 -8.69 -11.94
N SER A 38 10.45 -9.80 -12.04
CA SER A 38 10.64 -10.78 -13.10
C SER A 38 10.21 -10.24 -14.46
N THR A 39 11.15 -10.08 -15.39
CA THR A 39 10.87 -9.63 -16.74
C THR A 39 10.18 -10.70 -17.61
N GLN A 40 10.02 -11.91 -17.09
CA GLN A 40 9.29 -12.99 -17.75
C GLN A 40 7.77 -12.82 -17.65
N LEU A 41 7.31 -12.02 -16.69
CA LEU A 41 5.89 -11.71 -16.54
C LEU A 41 5.49 -10.53 -17.43
N SER A 42 4.21 -10.48 -17.82
CA SER A 42 3.68 -9.32 -18.54
C SER A 42 3.79 -8.06 -17.70
N ALA A 43 3.86 -6.90 -18.35
CA ALA A 43 3.83 -5.62 -17.66
C ALA A 43 2.57 -5.45 -16.81
N ASP A 44 1.42 -5.94 -17.29
CA ASP A 44 0.16 -5.92 -16.54
C ASP A 44 0.27 -6.69 -15.22
N TRP A 45 0.83 -7.89 -15.24
CA TRP A 45 1.03 -8.69 -14.02
C TRP A 45 2.04 -8.04 -13.09
N ARG A 46 3.16 -7.59 -13.62
CA ARG A 46 4.19 -6.91 -12.82
C ARG A 46 3.62 -5.68 -12.11
N PHE A 47 2.83 -4.90 -12.83
CA PHE A 47 2.17 -3.71 -12.29
C PHE A 47 1.20 -4.09 -11.15
N GLY A 48 0.35 -5.06 -11.38
CA GLY A 48 -0.62 -5.52 -10.38
C GLY A 48 0.01 -6.09 -9.12
N ILE A 49 1.10 -6.86 -9.28
CA ILE A 49 1.84 -7.42 -8.15
C ILE A 49 2.52 -6.31 -7.34
N ALA A 50 3.16 -5.35 -8.02
CA ALA A 50 3.78 -4.19 -7.36
C ALA A 50 2.74 -3.34 -6.62
N TYR A 51 1.57 -3.12 -7.22
CA TYR A 51 0.46 -2.42 -6.57
C TYR A 51 0.05 -3.14 -5.28
N ASN A 52 -0.07 -4.47 -5.31
CA ASN A 52 -0.42 -5.24 -4.13
C ASN A 52 0.59 -5.03 -3.00
N ALA A 53 1.89 -5.03 -3.33
CA ALA A 53 2.93 -4.76 -2.33
C ALA A 53 2.78 -3.36 -1.73
N ALA A 54 2.57 -2.33 -2.55
CA ALA A 54 2.38 -0.96 -2.08
C ALA A 54 1.15 -0.85 -1.16
N LEU A 55 0.04 -1.49 -1.54
CA LEU A 55 -1.17 -1.51 -0.73
C LEU A 55 -0.93 -2.16 0.62
N LYS A 56 -0.18 -3.26 0.67
CA LYS A 56 0.17 -3.93 1.93
C LYS A 56 1.02 -3.03 2.83
N LEU A 57 1.91 -2.23 2.28
CA LEU A 57 2.69 -1.27 3.06
C LEU A 57 1.79 -0.21 3.71
N CYS A 58 0.83 0.32 2.97
CA CYS A 58 -0.15 1.25 3.53
C CYS A 58 -1.00 0.56 4.61
N THR A 59 -1.34 -0.70 4.41
CA THR A 59 -2.07 -1.52 5.38
C THR A 59 -1.28 -1.68 6.69
N ILE A 60 0.01 -1.96 6.60
CA ILE A 60 0.89 -2.09 7.78
C ILE A 60 0.83 -0.81 8.62
N LEU A 61 0.93 0.35 7.98
CA LEU A 61 0.88 1.63 8.69
C LEU A 61 -0.47 1.87 9.35
N LEU A 62 -1.56 1.63 8.64
CA LEU A 62 -2.89 1.83 9.18
C LEU A 62 -3.16 0.89 10.36
N PHE A 63 -2.76 -0.38 10.24
CA PHE A 63 -2.84 -1.35 11.33
C PHE A 63 -1.99 -0.91 12.53
N ALA A 64 -0.79 -0.40 12.29
CA ALA A 64 0.09 0.10 13.35
C ALA A 64 -0.53 1.28 14.11
N GLN A 65 -1.38 2.07 13.47
CA GLN A 65 -2.14 3.13 14.10
C GLN A 65 -3.38 2.62 14.87
N GLY A 66 -3.68 1.34 14.77
CA GLY A 66 -4.79 0.72 15.49
C GLY A 66 -6.11 0.70 14.72
N TYR A 67 -6.05 0.81 13.39
CA TYR A 67 -7.25 0.85 12.55
C TYR A 67 -7.14 -0.07 11.35
N ARG A 68 -8.31 -0.42 10.82
CA ARG A 68 -8.45 -1.10 9.54
C ARG A 68 -9.61 -0.48 8.76
N PRO A 69 -9.60 -0.53 7.42
CA PRO A 69 -10.69 0.06 6.66
C PRO A 69 -11.97 -0.78 6.79
N GLU A 70 -13.11 -0.10 6.68
CA GLU A 70 -14.36 -0.79 6.41
C GLU A 70 -14.35 -1.32 4.98
N LYS A 71 -15.25 -2.26 4.66
CA LYS A 71 -15.24 -2.93 3.34
C LYS A 71 -15.46 -1.95 2.18
N SER A 72 -16.33 -0.97 2.38
CA SER A 72 -16.59 0.03 1.34
C SER A 72 -15.37 0.93 1.16
N LEU A 73 -14.89 1.03 -0.08
CA LEU A 73 -13.73 1.85 -0.45
C LEU A 73 -12.46 1.49 0.34
N ALA A 74 -12.29 0.22 0.71
CA ALA A 74 -11.19 -0.22 1.57
C ALA A 74 -9.80 0.16 1.01
N HIS A 75 -9.52 -0.13 -0.26
CA HIS A 75 -8.24 0.21 -0.87
C HIS A 75 -8.03 1.72 -0.93
N PHE A 76 -9.06 2.46 -1.34
CA PHE A 76 -9.01 3.92 -1.41
C PHE A 76 -8.68 4.52 -0.05
N ARG A 77 -9.41 4.11 1.02
CA ARG A 77 -9.17 4.63 2.37
C ARG A 77 -7.78 4.28 2.88
N THR A 78 -7.34 3.04 2.65
CA THR A 78 -6.00 2.60 3.06
C THR A 78 -4.92 3.46 2.41
N ILE A 79 -5.02 3.73 1.12
CA ILE A 79 -4.08 4.58 0.39
C ILE A 79 -4.14 6.02 0.91
N GLN A 80 -5.34 6.58 1.07
CA GLN A 80 -5.52 7.96 1.49
C GLN A 80 -5.13 8.20 2.95
N SER A 81 -4.98 7.15 3.77
CA SER A 81 -4.48 7.30 5.13
C SER A 81 -2.98 7.63 5.18
N LEU A 82 -2.24 7.41 4.09
CA LEU A 82 -0.79 7.57 4.06
C LEU A 82 -0.32 8.96 4.55
N PRO A 83 -0.84 10.08 4.03
CA PRO A 83 -0.40 11.40 4.52
C PRO A 83 -0.83 11.70 5.95
N LEU A 84 -1.89 11.06 6.45
CA LEU A 84 -2.32 11.23 7.85
C LEU A 84 -1.35 10.54 8.81
N ILE A 85 -0.58 9.57 8.34
CA ILE A 85 0.38 8.80 9.16
C ILE A 85 1.81 9.30 8.93
N LEU A 86 2.24 9.42 7.68
CA LEU A 86 3.61 9.82 7.32
C LEU A 86 3.79 11.33 7.15
N GLY A 87 2.70 12.08 7.09
CA GLY A 87 2.73 13.55 6.95
C GLY A 87 2.24 14.04 5.59
N GLU A 88 1.88 15.32 5.53
CA GLU A 88 1.30 15.96 4.35
C GLU A 88 2.21 15.91 3.11
N SER A 89 3.53 15.81 3.30
CA SER A 89 4.47 15.65 2.19
C SER A 89 4.21 14.38 1.37
N LYS A 90 3.47 13.42 1.93
CA LYS A 90 3.12 12.15 1.27
C LYS A 90 1.77 12.20 0.54
N LYS A 91 1.13 13.35 0.49
CA LYS A 91 -0.14 13.49 -0.25
C LYS A 91 0.01 13.15 -1.73
N ALA A 92 1.08 13.61 -2.36
CA ALA A 92 1.37 13.29 -3.76
C ALA A 92 1.58 11.78 -3.97
N ASP A 93 2.21 11.11 -3.02
CA ASP A 93 2.39 9.66 -3.07
C ASP A 93 1.07 8.91 -2.97
N ALA A 94 0.17 9.36 -2.09
CA ALA A 94 -1.17 8.80 -1.97
C ALA A 94 -1.97 9.00 -3.26
N ASP A 95 -1.89 10.18 -3.86
CA ASP A 95 -2.57 10.47 -5.13
C ASP A 95 -2.02 9.60 -6.26
N TYR A 96 -0.70 9.40 -6.33
CA TYR A 96 -0.08 8.50 -7.28
C TYR A 96 -0.58 7.06 -7.11
N LEU A 97 -0.61 6.54 -5.88
CA LEU A 97 -1.11 5.19 -5.63
C LEU A 97 -2.59 5.04 -5.98
N ASP A 98 -3.39 6.08 -5.81
CA ASP A 98 -4.79 6.02 -6.19
C ASP A 98 -4.94 5.93 -7.71
N ILE A 99 -4.11 6.64 -8.47
CA ILE A 99 -4.05 6.49 -9.92
C ILE A 99 -3.64 5.05 -10.28
N CYS A 100 -2.66 4.49 -9.57
CA CYS A 100 -2.25 3.09 -9.76
C CYS A 100 -3.39 2.11 -9.46
N ARG A 101 -4.19 2.38 -8.43
CA ARG A 101 -5.36 1.56 -8.10
C ARG A 101 -6.34 1.49 -9.26
N ILE A 102 -6.65 2.64 -9.84
CA ILE A 102 -7.56 2.73 -10.98
C ILE A 102 -6.97 1.99 -12.19
N LYS A 103 -5.70 2.19 -12.48
CA LYS A 103 -5.01 1.53 -13.59
C LYS A 103 -4.96 0.01 -13.40
N ARG A 104 -4.67 -0.45 -12.20
CA ARG A 104 -4.67 -1.89 -11.86
C ARG A 104 -6.04 -2.51 -12.11
N ASN A 105 -7.12 -1.84 -11.76
CA ASN A 105 -8.47 -2.31 -12.05
C ASN A 105 -8.72 -2.40 -13.55
N THR A 106 -8.24 -1.45 -14.34
CA THR A 106 -8.34 -1.49 -15.79
C THR A 106 -7.63 -2.71 -16.40
N VAL A 107 -6.39 -2.99 -15.98
CA VAL A 107 -5.61 -4.12 -16.53
C VAL A 107 -6.18 -5.47 -16.10
N GLU A 108 -6.79 -5.58 -14.93
CA GLU A 108 -7.35 -6.85 -14.47
C GLU A 108 -8.71 -7.17 -15.06
N TYR A 109 -9.56 -6.16 -15.26
CA TYR A 109 -10.96 -6.41 -15.54
C TYR A 109 -11.42 -5.91 -16.91
N ASP A 110 -10.74 -4.94 -17.49
CA ASP A 110 -11.26 -4.25 -18.67
C ASP A 110 -10.39 -4.39 -19.92
N MET A 111 -9.07 -4.32 -19.80
CA MET A 111 -8.20 -4.21 -20.98
C MET A 111 -6.79 -4.75 -20.72
N ALA A 112 -6.36 -5.70 -21.53
CA ALA A 112 -4.98 -6.17 -21.51
C ALA A 112 -4.05 -5.12 -22.16
N GLY A 113 -2.82 -5.00 -21.66
CA GLY A 113 -1.80 -4.11 -22.22
C GLY A 113 -1.91 -2.66 -21.78
N ALA A 114 -2.75 -2.35 -20.79
CA ALA A 114 -2.89 -0.98 -20.27
C ALA A 114 -1.65 -0.51 -19.48
N ALA A 115 -0.88 -1.44 -18.90
CA ALA A 115 0.36 -1.12 -18.22
C ALA A 115 1.55 -1.36 -19.17
N THR A 116 2.49 -0.42 -19.20
CA THR A 116 3.74 -0.56 -19.93
C THR A 116 4.84 -1.10 -19.01
N PRO A 117 5.95 -1.66 -19.58
CA PRO A 117 7.09 -2.02 -18.76
C PRO A 117 7.62 -0.83 -17.93
N ALA A 118 7.60 0.39 -18.46
CA ALA A 118 8.00 1.60 -17.73
C ALA A 118 7.07 1.86 -16.55
N ASP A 119 5.75 1.68 -16.72
CA ASP A 119 4.79 1.83 -15.63
C ASP A 119 5.08 0.85 -14.50
N ALA A 120 5.37 -0.40 -14.84
CA ALA A 120 5.69 -1.44 -13.85
C ALA A 120 6.98 -1.10 -13.11
N GLU A 121 8.03 -0.70 -13.82
CA GLU A 121 9.31 -0.33 -13.19
C GLU A 121 9.16 0.87 -12.27
N GLU A 122 8.40 1.87 -12.67
CA GLU A 122 8.13 3.05 -11.85
C GLU A 122 7.45 2.67 -10.53
N LEU A 123 6.42 1.85 -10.59
CA LEU A 123 5.68 1.42 -9.40
C LEU A 123 6.53 0.53 -8.50
N ILE A 124 7.37 -0.34 -9.07
CA ILE A 124 8.31 -1.16 -8.30
C ILE A 124 9.28 -0.26 -7.53
N GLY A 125 9.88 0.73 -8.21
CA GLY A 125 10.80 1.68 -7.58
C GLY A 125 10.13 2.48 -6.47
N PHE A 126 8.93 2.99 -6.74
CA PHE A 126 8.12 3.70 -5.75
C PHE A 126 7.86 2.83 -4.51
N THR A 127 7.48 1.56 -4.73
CA THR A 127 7.17 0.65 -3.64
C THR A 127 8.39 0.31 -2.79
N ARG A 128 9.57 0.19 -3.41
CA ARG A 128 10.82 -0.01 -2.66
C ARG A 128 11.15 1.17 -1.76
N GLU A 129 10.94 2.39 -2.24
CA GLU A 129 11.13 3.58 -1.41
C GLU A 129 10.11 3.63 -0.27
N LEU A 130 8.85 3.31 -0.56
CA LEU A 130 7.81 3.25 0.46
C LEU A 130 8.12 2.20 1.51
N LEU A 131 8.66 1.04 1.12
CA LEU A 131 9.09 0.01 2.07
C LEU A 131 10.11 0.55 3.07
N ALA A 132 11.12 1.29 2.59
CA ALA A 132 12.11 1.92 3.45
C ALA A 132 11.47 2.93 4.40
N ASP A 133 10.56 3.76 3.91
CA ASP A 133 9.85 4.76 4.71
C ASP A 133 8.99 4.10 5.81
N VAL A 134 8.28 3.03 5.47
CA VAL A 134 7.43 2.30 6.42
C VAL A 134 8.28 1.66 7.53
N ARG A 135 9.39 1.02 7.16
CA ARG A 135 10.29 0.43 8.15
C ARG A 135 10.88 1.48 9.09
N ALA A 136 11.29 2.62 8.55
CA ALA A 136 11.84 3.73 9.35
C ALA A 136 10.78 4.28 10.31
N TRP A 137 9.55 4.44 9.84
CA TRP A 137 8.46 4.93 10.68
C TRP A 137 8.15 3.96 11.82
N LEU A 138 8.06 2.66 11.53
CA LEU A 138 7.83 1.63 12.58
C LEU A 138 8.96 1.61 13.59
N ALA A 139 10.21 1.71 13.14
CA ALA A 139 11.36 1.73 14.05
C ALA A 139 11.29 2.90 15.04
N SER A 140 10.75 4.05 14.59
CA SER A 140 10.63 5.24 15.44
C SER A 140 9.39 5.25 16.32
N HIS A 141 8.27 4.67 15.86
CA HIS A 141 6.97 4.82 16.51
C HIS A 141 6.42 3.53 17.12
N ARG A 142 6.69 2.40 16.50
CA ARG A 142 6.18 1.10 16.92
C ARG A 142 7.26 0.02 16.76
N PRO A 143 8.43 0.17 17.42
CA PRO A 143 9.54 -0.77 17.22
C PRO A 143 9.21 -2.21 17.63
N GLU A 144 8.24 -2.40 18.52
CA GLU A 144 7.80 -3.73 18.96
C GLU A 144 7.14 -4.54 17.85
N LEU A 145 6.73 -3.90 16.76
CA LEU A 145 6.13 -4.57 15.62
C LEU A 145 7.16 -5.10 14.59
N LEU A 146 8.41 -4.70 14.75
CA LEU A 146 9.50 -5.16 13.87
C LEU A 146 10.17 -6.43 14.35
#